data_a20f32f0108443de93ed725945f8b1e0
#
_entry.id   a20f32f0108443de93ed725945f8b1e0
#
_cell.length_a   1.000
_cell.length_b   1.000
_cell.length_c   1.000
_cell.angle_alpha   90.00
_cell.angle_beta   90.00
_cell.angle_gamma   90.00
#
_symmetry.space_group_name_H-M   'P 1'
#
loop_
_entity.id
_entity.type
_entity.pdbx_description
1 polymer ?
#
loop_
_entity_poly.entity_id
_entity_poly.type
_entity_poly.pdbx_seq_one_letter_code
_entity_poly.pdbx_strand_id
1 'polypeptide(L)'
;MKRKLSIPVIVLSVVCLLALIALFQRFQTRRHSSVKTETAGLLPKFRTEDAAEIRISWRKTVATLRQRNGEWFVVERNLPADPKKIAAFLEDVSSIRPLKLISPVDDKTQLRLRTFADGFGTAVPGIRVELKDRDSKPLIDLVMGRGHFLPDDSTPPDQRVPSGRYFSVRSGDGAPVVFLAP
;
A
#
# COMPACT_ATOMS: atom_id res chain seq x y z
N MET A 1 -31.62 -21.19 -50.79
CA MET A 1 -30.54 -20.37 -51.41
C MET A 1 -29.33 -20.28 -50.46
N LYS A 2 -28.29 -21.07 -50.66
CA LYS A 2 -27.04 -20.99 -49.86
C LYS A 2 -26.15 -19.89 -50.45
N ARG A 3 -26.11 -18.72 -49.77
CA ARG A 3 -25.15 -17.66 -50.16
C ARG A 3 -23.73 -18.15 -49.88
N LYS A 4 -22.96 -18.42 -50.95
CA LYS A 4 -21.51 -18.67 -50.87
C LYS A 4 -20.87 -17.35 -50.41
N LEU A 5 -20.43 -17.29 -49.15
CA LEU A 5 -19.62 -16.18 -48.68
C LEU A 5 -18.34 -16.17 -49.53
N SER A 6 -18.09 -15.05 -50.20
CA SER A 6 -16.89 -14.94 -51.05
C SER A 6 -15.64 -14.88 -50.14
N ILE A 7 -14.57 -15.59 -50.56
CA ILE A 7 -13.28 -15.66 -49.84
C ILE A 7 -12.79 -14.28 -49.35
N PRO A 8 -12.89 -13.17 -50.13
CA PRO A 8 -12.45 -11.85 -49.65
C PRO A 8 -13.24 -11.32 -48.46
N VAL A 9 -14.54 -11.69 -48.29
CA VAL A 9 -15.35 -11.28 -47.14
C VAL A 9 -14.90 -12.00 -45.88
N ILE A 10 -14.52 -13.27 -45.97
CA ILE A 10 -14.00 -14.04 -44.85
C ILE A 10 -12.64 -13.48 -44.40
N VAL A 11 -11.76 -13.18 -45.33
CA VAL A 11 -10.42 -12.60 -45.03
C VAL A 11 -10.58 -11.23 -44.35
N LEU A 12 -11.47 -10.38 -44.87
CA LEU A 12 -11.72 -9.06 -44.26
C LEU A 12 -12.26 -9.17 -42.83
N SER A 13 -13.16 -10.10 -42.56
CA SER A 13 -13.73 -10.30 -41.22
C SER A 13 -12.67 -10.78 -40.20
N VAL A 14 -11.75 -11.67 -40.62
CA VAL A 14 -10.64 -12.13 -39.80
C VAL A 14 -9.65 -11.01 -39.48
N VAL A 15 -9.32 -10.18 -40.45
CA VAL A 15 -8.43 -9.01 -40.24
C VAL A 15 -9.06 -8.01 -39.29
N CYS A 16 -10.36 -7.72 -39.42
CA CYS A 16 -11.07 -6.84 -38.49
C CYS A 16 -11.11 -7.41 -37.05
N LEU A 17 -11.31 -8.71 -36.89
CA LEU A 17 -11.30 -9.37 -35.59
C LEU A 17 -9.92 -9.30 -34.94
N LEU A 18 -8.85 -9.56 -35.66
CA LEU A 18 -7.48 -9.44 -35.16
C LEU A 18 -7.14 -8.00 -34.78
N ALA A 19 -7.57 -7.00 -35.55
CA ALA A 19 -7.39 -5.60 -35.22
C ALA A 19 -8.13 -5.21 -33.94
N LEU A 20 -9.35 -5.69 -33.71
CA LEU A 20 -10.11 -5.49 -32.49
C LEU A 20 -9.43 -6.13 -31.27
N ILE A 21 -8.91 -7.35 -31.41
CA ILE A 21 -8.15 -8.02 -30.33
C ILE A 21 -6.89 -7.24 -29.99
N ALA A 22 -6.14 -6.77 -30.99
CA ALA A 22 -4.94 -5.96 -30.78
C ALA A 22 -5.24 -4.62 -30.09
N LEU A 23 -6.33 -3.95 -30.48
CA LEU A 23 -6.80 -2.73 -29.82
C LEU A 23 -7.20 -3.00 -28.37
N PHE A 24 -7.92 -4.09 -28.11
CA PHE A 24 -8.34 -4.47 -26.76
C PHE A 24 -7.15 -4.78 -25.84
N GLN A 25 -6.14 -5.50 -26.33
CA GLN A 25 -4.89 -5.76 -25.62
C GLN A 25 -4.14 -4.45 -25.32
N ARG A 26 -4.09 -3.54 -26.28
CA ARG A 26 -3.44 -2.23 -26.12
C ARG A 26 -4.16 -1.34 -25.10
N PHE A 27 -5.49 -1.44 -24.99
CA PHE A 27 -6.26 -0.78 -23.94
C PHE A 27 -6.02 -1.38 -22.56
N GLN A 28 -5.93 -2.71 -22.45
CA GLN A 28 -5.61 -3.37 -21.17
C GLN A 28 -4.18 -3.03 -20.72
N THR A 29 -3.20 -3.04 -21.61
CA THR A 29 -1.81 -2.71 -21.28
C THR A 29 -1.66 -1.25 -20.85
N ARG A 30 -2.42 -0.32 -21.46
CA ARG A 30 -2.42 1.09 -21.04
C ARG A 30 -3.03 1.28 -19.63
N ARG A 31 -4.05 0.51 -19.26
CA ARG A 31 -4.61 0.57 -17.89
C ARG A 31 -3.61 0.10 -16.82
N HIS A 32 -2.80 -0.91 -17.11
CA HIS A 32 -1.74 -1.33 -16.19
C HIS A 32 -0.54 -0.38 -16.16
N SER A 33 -0.23 0.30 -17.26
CA SER A 33 0.87 1.27 -17.31
C SER A 33 0.55 2.57 -16.58
N SER A 34 -0.72 3.06 -16.63
CA SER A 34 -1.12 4.29 -15.94
C SER A 34 -1.10 4.13 -14.42
N VAL A 35 -1.50 2.96 -13.89
CA VAL A 35 -1.43 2.66 -12.46
C VAL A 35 0.01 2.67 -11.95
N LYS A 36 0.96 2.18 -12.75
CA LYS A 36 2.38 2.15 -12.38
C LYS A 36 3.01 3.56 -12.32
N THR A 37 2.50 4.51 -13.08
CA THR A 37 2.96 5.90 -13.10
C THR A 37 2.33 6.72 -11.97
N GLU A 38 1.06 6.48 -11.62
CA GLU A 38 0.36 7.16 -10.52
C GLU A 38 0.87 6.78 -9.13
N THR A 39 1.44 5.59 -8.97
CA THR A 39 1.95 5.10 -7.67
C THR A 39 3.43 5.35 -7.48
N ALA A 40 4.16 5.73 -8.53
CA ALA A 40 5.58 6.05 -8.45
C ALA A 40 5.78 7.36 -7.65
N GLY A 41 6.46 7.27 -6.51
CA GLY A 41 6.78 8.45 -5.67
C GLY A 41 5.77 8.73 -4.56
N LEU A 42 4.73 7.92 -4.35
CA LEU A 42 3.79 8.07 -3.24
C LEU A 42 4.44 7.90 -1.86
N LEU A 43 5.42 7.02 -1.77
CA LEU A 43 6.20 6.83 -0.56
C LEU A 43 7.56 7.53 -0.71
N PRO A 44 7.97 8.33 0.28
CA PRO A 44 9.32 8.87 0.30
C PRO A 44 10.33 7.72 0.36
N LYS A 45 11.34 7.78 -0.49
CA LYS A 45 12.46 6.86 -0.43
C LYS A 45 13.35 7.28 0.73
N PHE A 46 13.59 6.37 1.65
CA PHE A 46 14.55 6.55 2.73
C PHE A 46 15.51 5.36 2.78
N ARG A 47 16.66 5.56 3.36
CA ARG A 47 17.63 4.50 3.63
C ARG A 47 17.39 4.01 5.05
N THR A 48 17.42 2.71 5.25
CA THR A 48 17.17 2.10 6.56
C THR A 48 18.15 2.57 7.63
N GLU A 49 19.39 2.90 7.25
CA GLU A 49 20.41 3.42 8.12
C GLU A 49 20.22 4.89 8.55
N ASP A 50 19.36 5.64 7.86
CA ASP A 50 19.02 7.01 8.24
C ASP A 50 18.00 7.06 9.38
N ALA A 51 17.28 5.93 9.62
CA ALA A 51 16.29 5.86 10.69
C ALA A 51 16.96 5.85 12.07
N ALA A 52 16.58 6.80 12.92
CA ALA A 52 17.06 6.92 14.30
C ALA A 52 15.94 6.84 15.35
N GLU A 53 14.70 7.06 14.94
CA GLU A 53 13.52 6.90 15.79
C GLU A 53 12.40 6.20 15.02
N ILE A 54 11.76 5.23 15.68
CA ILE A 54 10.56 4.53 15.21
C ILE A 54 9.50 4.74 16.25
N ARG A 55 8.37 5.32 15.88
CA ARG A 55 7.20 5.47 16.74
C ARG A 55 6.04 4.70 16.15
N ILE A 56 5.51 3.76 16.93
CA ILE A 56 4.35 2.96 16.57
C ILE A 56 3.23 3.33 17.53
N SER A 57 2.09 3.73 16.99
CA SER A 57 0.92 4.07 17.79
C SER A 57 -0.33 3.33 17.32
N TRP A 58 -1.09 2.85 18.29
CA TRP A 58 -2.38 2.20 18.06
C TRP A 58 -3.32 2.50 19.22
N ARG A 59 -4.44 3.16 18.93
CA ARG A 59 -5.35 3.68 19.95
C ARG A 59 -4.60 4.58 20.94
N LYS A 60 -4.62 4.21 22.22
CA LYS A 60 -3.95 4.94 23.31
C LYS A 60 -2.54 4.41 23.63
N THR A 61 -2.10 3.38 22.93
CA THR A 61 -0.78 2.76 23.14
C THR A 61 0.23 3.34 22.16
N VAL A 62 1.37 3.75 22.69
CA VAL A 62 2.51 4.22 21.91
C VAL A 62 3.73 3.43 22.33
N ALA A 63 4.52 3.00 21.37
CA ALA A 63 5.85 2.44 21.57
C ALA A 63 6.83 3.25 20.74
N THR A 64 7.88 3.73 21.40
CA THR A 64 8.95 4.50 20.76
C THR A 64 10.26 3.74 20.88
N LEU A 65 10.90 3.48 19.74
CA LEU A 65 12.25 2.96 19.69
C LEU A 65 13.18 4.07 19.23
N ARG A 66 14.31 4.21 19.90
CA ARG A 66 15.31 5.21 19.54
C ARG A 66 16.70 4.61 19.55
N GLN A 67 17.52 5.03 18.58
CA GLN A 67 18.90 4.64 18.49
C GLN A 67 19.75 5.56 19.39
N ARG A 68 20.60 4.93 20.24
CA ARG A 68 21.61 5.62 21.06
C ARG A 68 22.92 4.87 20.94
N ASN A 69 23.99 5.55 20.53
CA ASN A 69 25.33 4.95 20.35
C ASN A 69 25.33 3.70 19.46
N GLY A 70 24.47 3.66 18.43
CA GLY A 70 24.35 2.51 17.52
C GLY A 70 23.41 1.39 17.98
N GLU A 71 22.92 1.44 19.21
CA GLU A 71 22.00 0.44 19.76
C GLU A 71 20.56 0.98 19.84
N TRP A 72 19.59 0.10 19.66
CA TRP A 72 18.17 0.45 19.74
C TRP A 72 17.59 0.17 21.12
N PHE A 73 16.80 1.10 21.64
CA PHE A 73 16.14 1.03 22.93
C PHE A 73 14.65 1.33 22.82
N VAL A 74 13.83 0.60 23.58
CA VAL A 74 12.42 0.93 23.83
C VAL A 74 12.40 2.06 24.85
N VAL A 75 12.00 3.26 24.44
CA VAL A 75 12.10 4.48 25.25
C VAL A 75 11.29 4.38 26.54
N GLU A 76 10.05 3.89 26.46
CA GLU A 76 9.10 3.81 27.57
C GLU A 76 9.57 2.88 28.70
N ARG A 77 10.45 1.94 28.41
CA ARG A 77 10.95 0.94 29.38
C ARG A 77 12.46 0.99 29.59
N ASN A 78 13.14 1.79 28.81
CA ASN A 78 14.62 1.86 28.76
C ASN A 78 15.28 0.48 28.63
N LEU A 79 14.69 -0.39 27.79
CA LEU A 79 15.18 -1.73 27.51
C LEU A 79 15.82 -1.77 26.12
N PRO A 80 16.91 -2.56 25.94
CA PRO A 80 17.47 -2.78 24.63
C PRO A 80 16.46 -3.52 23.73
N ALA A 81 16.43 -3.16 22.47
CA ALA A 81 15.59 -3.80 21.47
C ALA A 81 16.43 -4.70 20.57
N ASP A 82 15.82 -5.75 20.03
CA ASP A 82 16.48 -6.71 19.14
C ASP A 82 16.82 -6.04 17.79
N PRO A 83 18.11 -5.81 17.48
CA PRO A 83 18.52 -5.11 16.28
C PRO A 83 18.11 -5.85 14.99
N LYS A 84 18.03 -7.18 15.01
CA LYS A 84 17.63 -7.97 13.85
C LYS A 84 16.15 -7.75 13.52
N LYS A 85 15.29 -7.69 14.54
CA LYS A 85 13.86 -7.41 14.34
C LYS A 85 13.62 -5.99 13.83
N ILE A 86 14.42 -5.04 14.33
CA ILE A 86 14.32 -3.65 13.86
C ILE A 86 14.79 -3.54 12.42
N ALA A 87 15.92 -4.15 12.06
CA ALA A 87 16.40 -4.15 10.69
C ALA A 87 15.38 -4.75 9.72
N ALA A 88 14.81 -5.92 10.05
CA ALA A 88 13.76 -6.56 9.26
C ALA A 88 12.53 -5.64 9.12
N PHE A 89 12.08 -5.03 10.22
CA PHE A 89 10.94 -4.10 10.17
C PHE A 89 11.21 -2.88 9.26
N LEU A 90 12.38 -2.28 9.35
CA LEU A 90 12.77 -1.13 8.50
C LEU A 90 12.85 -1.54 7.02
N GLU A 91 13.36 -2.73 6.75
CA GLU A 91 13.40 -3.30 5.40
C GLU A 91 11.99 -3.54 4.85
N ASP A 92 11.09 -4.14 5.64
CA ASP A 92 9.68 -4.33 5.28
C ASP A 92 9.02 -2.99 4.93
N VAL A 93 9.18 -1.97 5.79
CA VAL A 93 8.61 -0.64 5.55
C VAL A 93 9.19 0.00 4.29
N SER A 94 10.50 -0.11 4.07
CA SER A 94 11.17 0.45 2.87
C SER A 94 10.79 -0.27 1.58
N SER A 95 10.40 -1.53 1.69
CA SER A 95 10.02 -2.38 0.57
C SER A 95 8.57 -2.25 0.14
N ILE A 96 7.72 -1.54 0.90
CA ILE A 96 6.31 -1.33 0.55
C ILE A 96 6.21 -0.73 -0.86
N ARG A 97 5.44 -1.39 -1.72
CA ARG A 97 5.20 -0.94 -3.11
C ARG A 97 3.70 -0.80 -3.34
N PRO A 98 3.22 0.44 -3.58
CA PRO A 98 1.83 0.66 -3.91
C PRO A 98 1.44 -0.10 -5.19
N LEU A 99 0.41 -0.95 -5.09
CA LEU A 99 -0.17 -1.68 -6.23
C LEU A 99 -1.34 -0.93 -6.85
N LYS A 100 -2.18 -0.33 -5.99
CA LYS A 100 -3.41 0.32 -6.43
C LYS A 100 -3.71 1.52 -5.55
N LEU A 101 -3.91 2.67 -6.17
CA LEU A 101 -4.41 3.87 -5.52
C LEU A 101 -5.91 3.73 -5.23
N ILE A 102 -6.35 4.18 -4.08
CA ILE A 102 -7.76 4.22 -3.70
C ILE A 102 -8.25 5.67 -3.83
N SER A 103 -9.26 5.88 -4.68
CA SER A 103 -9.84 7.20 -4.90
C SER A 103 -11.36 7.04 -5.15
N PRO A 104 -12.22 7.94 -4.65
CA PRO A 104 -11.90 9.04 -3.73
C PRO A 104 -11.61 8.55 -2.31
N VAL A 105 -10.84 9.33 -1.55
CA VAL A 105 -10.56 9.09 -0.12
C VAL A 105 -11.42 10.04 0.69
N ASP A 106 -12.58 9.56 1.11
CA ASP A 106 -13.48 10.21 2.06
C ASP A 106 -13.41 9.55 3.44
N ASP A 107 -14.06 10.13 4.44
CA ASP A 107 -14.11 9.60 5.80
C ASP A 107 -14.69 8.19 5.85
N LYS A 108 -15.69 7.90 5.03
CA LYS A 108 -16.31 6.59 4.90
C LYS A 108 -15.30 5.54 4.43
N THR A 109 -14.51 5.89 3.44
CA THR A 109 -13.44 5.04 2.90
C THR A 109 -12.35 4.81 3.96
N GLN A 110 -11.89 5.86 4.65
CA GLN A 110 -10.91 5.75 5.71
C GLN A 110 -11.40 4.85 6.85
N LEU A 111 -12.64 5.03 7.32
CA LEU A 111 -13.27 4.19 8.34
C LEU A 111 -13.34 2.71 7.90
N ARG A 112 -13.84 2.46 6.71
CA ARG A 112 -13.96 1.11 6.16
C ARG A 112 -12.61 0.41 6.04
N LEU A 113 -11.59 1.10 5.60
CA LEU A 113 -10.25 0.57 5.37
C LEU A 113 -9.35 0.68 6.61
N ARG A 114 -9.80 1.37 7.67
CA ARG A 114 -9.04 1.65 8.90
C ARG A 114 -7.71 2.37 8.61
N THR A 115 -7.71 3.27 7.65
CA THR A 115 -6.52 4.02 7.22
C THR A 115 -6.42 5.39 7.90
N PHE A 116 -6.91 5.50 9.14
CA PHE A 116 -6.83 6.67 10.03
C PHE A 116 -6.15 6.29 11.35
N ALA A 117 -5.47 7.24 11.96
CA ALA A 117 -4.81 7.04 13.26
C ALA A 117 -5.71 7.53 14.43
N ASP A 118 -6.42 8.63 14.21
CA ASP A 118 -7.27 9.31 15.18
C ASP A 118 -8.43 10.05 14.48
N GLY A 119 -9.26 10.75 15.24
CA GLY A 119 -10.29 11.64 14.71
C GLY A 119 -11.66 11.01 14.45
N PHE A 120 -11.83 9.70 14.59
CA PHE A 120 -13.10 8.99 14.31
C PHE A 120 -13.75 8.37 15.57
N GLY A 121 -13.62 9.02 16.71
CA GLY A 121 -14.29 8.60 17.94
C GLY A 121 -13.93 7.20 18.42
N THR A 122 -14.93 6.30 18.55
CA THR A 122 -14.74 4.92 19.02
C THR A 122 -14.33 3.92 17.93
N ALA A 123 -14.24 4.35 16.67
CA ALA A 123 -13.85 3.47 15.58
C ALA A 123 -12.43 2.91 15.79
N VAL A 124 -12.21 1.68 15.33
CA VAL A 124 -10.90 1.03 15.46
C VAL A 124 -9.93 1.61 14.43
N PRO A 125 -8.88 2.34 14.88
CA PRO A 125 -7.91 2.93 13.97
C PRO A 125 -6.99 1.88 13.35
N GLY A 126 -6.24 2.30 12.32
CA GLY A 126 -5.07 1.61 11.87
C GLY A 126 -3.89 1.75 12.84
N ILE A 127 -2.79 1.12 12.50
CA ILE A 127 -1.52 1.26 13.23
C ILE A 127 -0.72 2.35 12.53
N ARG A 128 -0.41 3.43 13.22
CA ARG A 128 0.45 4.49 12.68
C ARG A 128 1.91 4.16 12.96
N VAL A 129 2.72 4.33 11.95
CA VAL A 129 4.17 4.16 11.97
C VAL A 129 4.82 5.45 11.51
N GLU A 130 5.61 6.06 12.38
CA GLU A 130 6.40 7.25 12.09
C GLU A 130 7.88 6.90 12.20
N LEU A 131 8.65 7.18 11.16
CA LEU A 131 10.11 7.05 11.17
C LEU A 131 10.72 8.44 11.10
N LYS A 132 11.77 8.67 11.89
CA LYS A 132 12.52 9.92 11.89
C LYS A 132 14.02 9.64 11.82
N ASP A 133 14.76 10.58 11.26
CA ASP A 133 16.20 10.58 11.27
C ASP A 133 16.78 11.12 12.61
N ARG A 134 18.11 11.24 12.69
CA ARG A 134 18.83 11.73 13.87
C ARG A 134 18.50 13.18 14.19
N ASP A 135 18.12 13.97 13.20
CA ASP A 135 17.73 15.38 13.34
C ASP A 135 16.23 15.55 13.61
N SER A 136 15.53 14.44 13.91
CA SER A 136 14.07 14.38 14.14
C SER A 136 13.24 14.76 12.91
N LYS A 137 13.85 14.76 11.73
CA LYS A 137 13.15 14.98 10.46
C LYS A 137 12.34 13.74 10.10
N PRO A 138 11.06 13.89 9.70
CA PRO A 138 10.24 12.77 9.31
C PRO A 138 10.76 12.13 8.01
N LEU A 139 11.02 10.82 8.06
CA LEU A 139 11.35 9.99 6.91
C LEU A 139 10.09 9.39 6.29
N ILE A 140 9.17 8.92 7.14
CA ILE A 140 7.89 8.37 6.73
C ILE A 140 6.86 8.54 7.85
N ASP A 141 5.61 8.79 7.46
CA ASP A 141 4.44 8.77 8.32
C ASP A 141 3.34 8.00 7.58
N LEU A 142 3.08 6.79 8.02
CA LEU A 142 2.10 5.94 7.38
C LEU A 142 1.15 5.30 8.39
N VAL A 143 -0.08 5.03 7.96
CA VAL A 143 -1.06 4.28 8.73
C VAL A 143 -1.33 2.96 8.03
N MET A 144 -1.09 1.86 8.74
CA MET A 144 -1.40 0.51 8.28
C MET A 144 -2.86 0.18 8.63
N GLY A 145 -3.68 0.07 7.61
CA GLY A 145 -5.10 -0.24 7.72
C GLY A 145 -5.38 -1.75 7.78
N ARG A 146 -6.60 -2.12 7.38
CA ARG A 146 -7.03 -3.53 7.35
C ARG A 146 -6.36 -4.32 6.23
N GLY A 147 -6.31 -5.65 6.39
CA GLY A 147 -5.93 -6.57 5.32
C GLY A 147 -6.92 -6.55 4.17
N HIS A 148 -6.43 -6.77 2.97
CA HIS A 148 -7.22 -7.03 1.77
C HIS A 148 -7.24 -8.53 1.51
N PHE A 149 -8.44 -9.08 1.33
CA PHE A 149 -8.64 -10.50 1.05
C PHE A 149 -9.23 -10.63 -0.34
N LEU A 150 -8.69 -11.52 -1.14
CA LEU A 150 -9.32 -11.91 -2.39
C LEU A 150 -10.62 -12.69 -2.08
N PRO A 151 -11.64 -12.56 -2.93
CA PRO A 151 -12.79 -13.43 -2.85
C PRO A 151 -12.36 -14.90 -2.98
N ASP A 152 -12.61 -15.67 -1.95
CA ASP A 152 -12.36 -17.12 -1.94
C ASP A 152 -13.44 -17.77 -1.09
N ASP A 153 -14.35 -18.47 -1.75
CA ASP A 153 -15.48 -19.13 -1.10
C ASP A 153 -15.08 -20.50 -0.52
N SER A 154 -13.89 -21.00 -0.87
CA SER A 154 -13.39 -22.32 -0.43
C SER A 154 -12.70 -22.28 0.93
N THR A 155 -12.16 -21.13 1.34
CA THR A 155 -11.44 -20.99 2.60
C THR A 155 -12.28 -20.29 3.67
N PRO A 156 -12.44 -20.87 4.87
CA PRO A 156 -13.12 -20.22 5.99
C PRO A 156 -12.56 -18.82 6.29
N PRO A 157 -13.40 -17.83 6.67
CA PRO A 157 -12.97 -16.45 6.86
C PRO A 157 -11.82 -16.25 7.86
N ASP A 158 -11.76 -17.09 8.90
CA ASP A 158 -10.75 -17.10 9.96
C ASP A 158 -9.39 -17.67 9.52
N GLN A 159 -9.37 -18.43 8.41
CA GLN A 159 -8.18 -19.05 7.84
C GLN A 159 -7.63 -18.30 6.61
N ARG A 160 -8.33 -17.24 6.16
CA ARG A 160 -7.91 -16.49 4.98
C ARG A 160 -6.66 -15.67 5.27
N VAL A 161 -5.64 -15.86 4.45
CA VAL A 161 -4.44 -15.02 4.47
C VAL A 161 -4.71 -13.77 3.62
N PRO A 162 -4.41 -12.57 4.13
CA PRO A 162 -4.57 -11.37 3.33
C PRO A 162 -3.62 -11.36 2.14
N SER A 163 -4.13 -11.04 0.97
CA SER A 163 -3.35 -10.88 -0.28
C SER A 163 -2.65 -9.51 -0.36
N GLY A 164 -2.88 -8.66 0.63
CA GLY A 164 -2.29 -7.33 0.73
C GLY A 164 -2.90 -6.56 1.89
N ARG A 165 -2.48 -5.31 2.05
CA ARG A 165 -2.94 -4.41 3.11
C ARG A 165 -3.17 -3.00 2.57
N TYR A 166 -4.17 -2.33 3.13
CA TYR A 166 -4.39 -0.92 2.86
C TYR A 166 -3.48 -0.06 3.73
N PHE A 167 -2.91 0.94 3.11
CA PHE A 167 -2.05 1.93 3.76
C PHE A 167 -2.54 3.33 3.44
N SER A 168 -2.30 4.24 4.36
CA SER A 168 -2.45 5.68 4.14
C SER A 168 -1.13 6.36 4.43
N VAL A 169 -0.72 7.27 3.55
CA VAL A 169 0.45 8.13 3.75
C VAL A 169 0.01 9.58 3.67
N ARG A 170 0.55 10.40 4.55
CA ARG A 170 0.37 11.85 4.49
C ARG A 170 1.67 12.49 4.04
N SER A 171 1.61 13.26 2.97
CA SER A 171 2.74 14.04 2.47
C SER A 171 2.49 15.51 2.80
N GLY A 172 3.20 16.03 3.81
CA GLY A 172 3.01 17.40 4.30
C GLY A 172 1.59 17.64 4.84
N ASP A 173 1.04 18.83 4.58
CA ASP A 173 -0.31 19.24 5.01
C ASP A 173 -1.43 18.78 4.07
N GLY A 174 -1.12 17.93 3.11
CA GLY A 174 -2.05 17.42 2.14
C GLY A 174 -3.05 16.40 2.69
N ALA A 175 -4.11 16.13 1.92
CA ALA A 175 -5.02 15.04 2.21
C ALA A 175 -4.28 13.69 2.18
N PRO A 176 -4.69 12.73 3.03
CA PRO A 176 -4.06 11.41 3.04
C PRO A 176 -4.28 10.70 1.71
N VAL A 177 -3.23 10.06 1.22
CA VAL A 177 -3.28 9.19 0.06
C VAL A 177 -3.39 7.76 0.52
N VAL A 178 -4.43 7.04 0.08
CA VAL A 178 -4.67 5.64 0.46
C VAL A 178 -4.34 4.73 -0.71
N PHE A 179 -3.64 3.64 -0.43
CA PHE A 179 -3.28 2.65 -1.43
C PHE A 179 -3.31 1.22 -0.87
N LEU A 180 -3.38 0.24 -1.76
CA LEU A 180 -3.19 -1.18 -1.48
C LEU A 180 -1.74 -1.56 -1.80
N ALA A 181 -1.08 -2.30 -0.92
CA ALA A 181 0.21 -2.95 -1.17
C ALA A 181 0.13 -4.44 -0.80
N PRO A 182 1.01 -5.30 -1.35
CA PRO A 182 1.06 -6.73 -1.07
C PRO A 182 1.46 -7.01 0.38
#